data_5a683f2fed3c8e43f3f9320d4879fb66
#
_entry.id   5a683f2fed3c8e43f3f9320d4879fb66
#
_cell.length_a   1.000
_cell.length_b   1.000
_cell.length_c   1.000
_cell.angle_alpha   90.00
_cell.angle_beta   90.00
_cell.angle_gamma   90.00
#
_symmetry.space_group_name_H-M   'P 1'
#
loop_
_entity.id
_entity.type
_entity.pdbx_description
1 polymer ?
#
loop_
_entity_poly.entity_id
_entity_poly.type
_entity_poly.pdbx_seq_one_letter_code
_entity_poly.pdbx_strand_id
1 'polypeptide(L)'
;MKLRFNLLLFVILVSQSVPVSARILIFSDDVFIGCLDCVQTISDSVCNYDGPYGRLNSPKSIWNGDGEFGSLNSPKSPWSGSTGGPTMMDENGTVFGWFQINPVGGYTQSKKLNDLYRSMLGDLRRIRDTFCKD
;
A
#
# COMPACT_ATOMS: atom_id res chain seq x y z
N MET A 1 63.05 -27.88 -18.69
CA MET A 1 61.91 -27.20 -19.29
C MET A 1 60.83 -27.08 -18.22
N LYS A 2 60.71 -25.90 -17.57
CA LYS A 2 59.71 -25.71 -16.49
C LYS A 2 58.46 -25.08 -17.08
N LEU A 3 57.38 -25.88 -17.15
CA LEU A 3 56.05 -25.40 -17.56
C LEU A 3 55.46 -24.56 -16.42
N ARG A 4 55.33 -23.25 -16.63
CA ARG A 4 54.59 -22.38 -15.69
C ARG A 4 53.11 -22.40 -16.07
N PHE A 5 52.33 -23.07 -15.26
CA PHE A 5 50.85 -23.02 -15.32
C PHE A 5 50.42 -21.68 -14.72
N ASN A 6 50.01 -20.74 -15.57
CA ASN A 6 49.32 -19.52 -15.13
C ASN A 6 47.87 -19.86 -14.87
N LEU A 7 47.50 -19.99 -13.59
CA LEU A 7 46.11 -20.16 -13.16
C LEU A 7 45.45 -18.78 -13.20
N LEU A 8 44.75 -18.49 -14.29
CA LEU A 8 43.87 -17.32 -14.38
C LEU A 8 42.65 -17.57 -13.50
N LEU A 9 42.64 -16.91 -12.34
CA LEU A 9 41.48 -16.92 -11.42
C LEU A 9 40.38 -16.05 -12.06
N PHE A 10 39.39 -16.67 -12.70
CA PHE A 10 38.15 -16.00 -13.13
C PHE A 10 37.28 -15.71 -11.90
N VAL A 11 37.32 -14.48 -11.43
CA VAL A 11 36.37 -14.01 -10.43
C VAL A 11 35.02 -13.78 -11.11
N ILE A 12 34.10 -14.73 -10.96
CA ILE A 12 32.71 -14.56 -11.40
C ILE A 12 32.04 -13.64 -10.38
N LEU A 13 31.86 -12.37 -10.73
CA LEU A 13 30.99 -11.45 -10.01
C LEU A 13 29.54 -11.91 -10.22
N VAL A 14 29.02 -12.70 -9.28
CA VAL A 14 27.60 -13.00 -9.21
C VAL A 14 26.89 -11.73 -8.75
N SER A 15 26.30 -11.01 -9.70
CA SER A 15 25.41 -9.88 -9.43
C SER A 15 24.16 -10.43 -8.75
N GLN A 16 24.08 -10.32 -7.42
CA GLN A 16 22.88 -10.66 -6.67
C GLN A 16 21.86 -9.53 -6.90
N SER A 17 20.94 -9.75 -7.83
CA SER A 17 19.75 -8.90 -7.93
C SER A 17 18.89 -9.13 -6.69
N VAL A 18 18.89 -8.16 -5.77
CA VAL A 18 17.94 -8.12 -4.65
C VAL A 18 16.56 -7.98 -5.27
N PRO A 19 15.60 -8.85 -4.98
CA PRO A 19 14.24 -8.68 -5.47
C PRO A 19 13.70 -7.37 -4.90
N VAL A 20 13.44 -6.39 -5.77
CA VAL A 20 12.69 -5.19 -5.39
C VAL A 20 11.27 -5.68 -5.12
N SER A 21 10.84 -5.61 -3.87
CA SER A 21 9.45 -5.90 -3.52
C SER A 21 8.56 -4.91 -4.28
N ALA A 22 7.62 -5.43 -5.08
CA ALA A 22 6.69 -4.61 -5.82
C ALA A 22 5.81 -3.83 -4.84
N ARG A 23 5.61 -2.52 -5.08
CA ARG A 23 4.77 -1.66 -4.23
C ARG A 23 3.31 -2.07 -4.33
N ILE A 24 2.59 -1.95 -3.22
CA ILE A 24 1.15 -2.18 -3.17
C ILE A 24 0.42 -0.85 -3.35
N LEU A 25 -0.17 -0.69 -4.51
CA LEU A 25 -0.90 0.52 -4.90
C LEU A 25 -2.40 0.31 -4.73
N ILE A 26 -3.13 1.37 -4.38
CA ILE A 26 -4.59 1.35 -4.31
C ILE A 26 -5.22 2.25 -5.37
N PHE A 27 -6.25 1.70 -6.00
CA PHE A 27 -7.05 2.36 -7.02
C PHE A 27 -8.53 2.26 -6.68
N SER A 28 -9.27 3.33 -6.97
CA SER A 28 -10.72 3.35 -6.91
C SER A 28 -11.26 3.84 -8.25
N ASP A 29 -12.02 2.99 -8.95
CA ASP A 29 -12.50 3.27 -10.32
C ASP A 29 -11.38 3.81 -11.24
N ASP A 30 -10.26 3.10 -11.32
CA ASP A 30 -9.05 3.47 -12.09
C ASP A 30 -8.33 4.76 -11.61
N VAL A 31 -8.79 5.39 -10.54
CA VAL A 31 -8.11 6.53 -9.92
C VAL A 31 -7.12 6.04 -8.88
N PHE A 32 -5.83 6.42 -9.03
CA PHE A 32 -4.82 6.15 -8.04
C PHE A 32 -5.08 6.94 -6.75
N ILE A 33 -5.17 6.24 -5.62
CA ILE A 33 -5.48 6.84 -4.32
C ILE A 33 -4.43 6.55 -3.24
N GLY A 34 -3.26 6.06 -3.63
CA GLY A 34 -2.09 5.97 -2.77
C GLY A 34 -1.35 4.64 -2.81
N CYS A 35 -0.23 4.61 -2.12
CA CYS A 35 0.61 3.43 -1.92
C CYS A 35 0.56 3.00 -0.46
N LEU A 36 0.26 1.73 -0.21
CA LEU A 36 0.05 1.19 1.14
C LEU A 36 1.35 0.88 1.88
N ASP A 37 2.36 0.41 1.17
CA ASP A 37 3.64 -0.06 1.73
C ASP A 37 4.83 0.84 1.38
N CYS A 38 4.54 2.02 0.83
CA CYS A 38 5.55 3.03 0.58
C CYS A 38 6.01 3.68 1.90
N VAL A 39 7.31 3.99 1.98
CA VAL A 39 7.85 4.74 3.11
C VAL A 39 7.18 6.11 3.25
N GLN A 40 7.06 6.61 4.46
CA GLN A 40 6.32 7.85 4.78
C GLN A 40 6.83 9.11 4.06
N THR A 41 8.07 9.11 3.60
CA THR A 41 8.68 10.26 2.92
C THR A 41 8.29 10.37 1.44
N ILE A 42 7.69 9.33 0.86
CA ILE A 42 7.27 9.33 -0.55
C ILE A 42 5.89 9.98 -0.67
N SER A 43 5.73 10.88 -1.66
CA SER A 43 4.47 11.61 -1.91
C SER A 43 3.26 10.71 -2.11
N ASP A 44 3.46 9.52 -2.69
CA ASP A 44 2.41 8.57 -3.01
C ASP A 44 1.94 7.74 -1.80
N SER A 45 2.69 7.78 -0.70
CA SER A 45 2.37 7.00 0.50
C SER A 45 1.10 7.49 1.18
N VAL A 46 0.22 6.56 1.53
CA VAL A 46 -0.94 6.83 2.40
C VAL A 46 -0.51 7.20 3.82
N CYS A 47 0.75 6.97 4.16
CA CYS A 47 1.36 7.30 5.44
C CYS A 47 2.19 8.58 5.41
N ASN A 48 2.25 9.31 4.29
CA ASN A 48 2.87 10.63 4.24
C ASN A 48 1.89 11.68 4.76
N TYR A 49 2.08 12.11 6.01
CA TYR A 49 1.17 13.05 6.69
C TYR A 49 1.12 14.45 6.06
N ASP A 50 2.11 14.80 5.25
CA ASP A 50 2.17 16.05 4.50
C ASP A 50 1.79 15.86 3.01
N GLY A 51 1.64 14.62 2.58
CA GLY A 51 1.36 14.26 1.19
C GLY A 51 -0.14 14.23 0.85
N PRO A 52 -0.46 14.20 -0.45
CA PRO A 52 -1.85 14.25 -0.92
C PRO A 52 -2.68 13.01 -0.53
N TYR A 53 -2.04 11.87 -0.27
CA TYR A 53 -2.72 10.61 0.06
C TYR A 53 -2.74 10.30 1.55
N GLY A 54 -1.93 10.99 2.37
CA GLY A 54 -1.81 10.74 3.80
C GLY A 54 -2.46 11.79 4.70
N ARG A 55 -2.69 13.02 4.20
CA ARG A 55 -3.32 14.08 4.99
C ARG A 55 -4.79 13.83 5.25
N LEU A 56 -5.25 14.18 6.46
CA LEU A 56 -6.65 14.02 6.88
C LEU A 56 -7.65 14.90 6.14
N ASN A 57 -7.20 15.97 5.49
CA ASN A 57 -8.05 16.95 4.79
C ASN A 57 -7.80 17.01 3.28
N SER A 58 -7.02 16.08 2.73
CA SER A 58 -6.79 16.01 1.29
C SER A 58 -7.96 15.32 0.58
N PRO A 59 -8.44 15.85 -0.55
CA PRO A 59 -9.50 15.23 -1.33
C PRO A 59 -9.11 13.87 -1.93
N LYS A 60 -7.81 13.56 -2.02
CA LYS A 60 -7.28 12.29 -2.52
C LYS A 60 -7.02 11.25 -1.42
N SER A 61 -7.16 11.64 -0.16
CA SER A 61 -6.78 10.78 0.97
C SER A 61 -7.91 9.87 1.40
N ILE A 62 -7.59 8.60 1.61
CA ILE A 62 -8.49 7.62 2.24
C ILE A 62 -8.79 7.95 3.71
N TRP A 63 -8.03 8.84 4.33
CA TRP A 63 -8.19 9.28 5.73
C TRP A 63 -9.09 10.51 5.88
N ASN A 64 -9.51 11.13 4.76
CA ASN A 64 -10.39 12.29 4.78
C ASN A 64 -11.86 11.83 4.79
N GLY A 65 -12.49 11.81 5.98
CA GLY A 65 -13.88 11.39 6.15
C GLY A 65 -14.92 12.23 5.39
N ASP A 66 -14.56 13.45 4.98
CA ASP A 66 -15.41 14.34 4.19
C ASP A 66 -15.13 14.24 2.67
N GLY A 67 -14.10 13.48 2.29
CA GLY A 67 -13.67 13.32 0.89
C GLY A 67 -14.28 12.09 0.22
N GLU A 68 -14.25 12.09 -1.10
CA GLU A 68 -14.78 11.00 -1.93
C GLU A 68 -14.14 9.64 -1.62
N PHE A 69 -12.83 9.62 -1.31
CA PHE A 69 -12.07 8.39 -1.07
C PHE A 69 -11.95 8.01 0.40
N GLY A 70 -12.46 8.83 1.32
CA GLY A 70 -12.41 8.58 2.76
C GLY A 70 -13.78 8.57 3.46
N SER A 71 -14.85 8.96 2.78
CA SER A 71 -16.20 9.01 3.36
C SER A 71 -16.79 7.61 3.56
N LEU A 72 -17.45 7.41 4.70
CA LEU A 72 -18.23 6.20 5.00
C LEU A 72 -19.39 5.97 4.02
N ASN A 73 -19.87 7.03 3.37
CA ASN A 73 -21.01 6.98 2.45
C ASN A 73 -20.59 6.84 0.99
N SER A 74 -19.27 6.85 0.70
CA SER A 74 -18.79 6.74 -0.66
C SER A 74 -18.39 5.31 -1.01
N PRO A 75 -18.91 4.72 -2.09
CA PRO A 75 -18.51 3.38 -2.54
C PRO A 75 -17.03 3.34 -2.99
N LYS A 76 -16.41 4.50 -3.23
CA LYS A 76 -15.00 4.65 -3.60
C LYS A 76 -14.04 4.63 -2.42
N SER A 77 -14.58 4.61 -1.21
CA SER A 77 -13.83 4.61 0.06
C SER A 77 -13.66 3.19 0.59
N PRO A 78 -12.50 2.86 1.20
CA PRO A 78 -12.33 1.59 1.88
C PRO A 78 -13.23 1.43 3.12
N TRP A 79 -13.82 2.51 3.62
CA TRP A 79 -14.60 2.54 4.86
C TRP A 79 -16.10 2.32 4.68
N SER A 80 -16.61 2.37 3.45
CA SER A 80 -18.05 2.28 3.20
C SER A 80 -18.64 0.89 3.44
N GLY A 81 -17.81 -0.16 3.45
CA GLY A 81 -18.28 -1.55 3.54
C GLY A 81 -19.08 -2.03 2.32
N SER A 82 -19.14 -1.22 1.26
CA SER A 82 -19.76 -1.58 -0.01
C SER A 82 -18.97 -2.65 -0.74
N THR A 83 -19.64 -3.52 -1.49
CA THR A 83 -18.97 -4.44 -2.41
C THR A 83 -18.32 -3.64 -3.55
N GLY A 84 -17.07 -3.99 -3.92
CA GLY A 84 -16.35 -3.32 -5.01
C GLY A 84 -15.65 -2.03 -4.58
N GLY A 85 -15.18 -1.95 -3.35
CA GLY A 85 -14.31 -0.87 -2.87
C GLY A 85 -12.96 -0.79 -3.61
N PRO A 86 -12.03 0.04 -3.12
CA PRO A 86 -10.73 0.21 -3.76
C PRO A 86 -9.99 -1.11 -3.96
N THR A 87 -9.28 -1.23 -5.08
CA THR A 87 -8.52 -2.41 -5.48
C THR A 87 -7.04 -2.23 -5.14
N MET A 88 -6.41 -3.27 -4.62
CA MET A 88 -4.95 -3.34 -4.43
C MET A 88 -4.32 -4.01 -5.65
N MET A 89 -3.27 -3.41 -6.19
CA MET A 89 -2.46 -4.00 -7.26
C MET A 89 -1.00 -3.59 -7.16
N ASP A 90 -0.12 -4.32 -7.84
CA ASP A 90 1.26 -3.92 -8.00
C ASP A 90 1.47 -3.00 -9.23
N GLU A 91 2.70 -2.55 -9.44
CA GLU A 91 3.10 -1.71 -10.57
C GLU A 91 2.97 -2.42 -11.93
N ASN A 92 2.88 -3.76 -11.94
CA ASN A 92 2.71 -4.58 -13.13
C ASN A 92 1.23 -4.84 -13.45
N GLY A 93 0.31 -4.34 -12.61
CA GLY A 93 -1.12 -4.56 -12.75
C GLY A 93 -1.63 -5.88 -12.17
N THR A 94 -0.82 -6.59 -11.38
CA THR A 94 -1.26 -7.80 -10.66
C THR A 94 -2.20 -7.39 -9.54
N VAL A 95 -3.46 -7.83 -9.61
CA VAL A 95 -4.49 -7.50 -8.62
C VAL A 95 -4.40 -8.44 -7.42
N PHE A 96 -4.30 -7.85 -6.22
CA PHE A 96 -4.30 -8.59 -4.94
C PHE A 96 -5.68 -8.68 -4.29
N GLY A 97 -6.65 -7.92 -4.78
CA GLY A 97 -8.02 -7.87 -4.29
C GLY A 97 -8.45 -6.49 -3.81
N TRP A 98 -9.46 -6.45 -2.97
CA TRP A 98 -10.03 -5.18 -2.47
C TRP A 98 -9.37 -4.72 -1.18
N PHE A 99 -9.19 -3.41 -1.05
CA PHE A 99 -8.79 -2.72 0.16
C PHE A 99 -10.01 -2.05 0.79
N GLN A 100 -10.69 -2.74 1.68
CA GLN A 100 -11.94 -2.26 2.29
C GLN A 100 -12.20 -2.94 3.64
N ILE A 101 -13.02 -2.30 4.49
CA ILE A 101 -13.60 -2.97 5.64
C ILE A 101 -14.60 -4.04 5.14
N ASN A 102 -14.81 -5.12 5.90
CA ASN A 102 -15.61 -6.29 5.49
C ASN A 102 -15.09 -6.97 4.21
N PRO A 103 -13.82 -7.40 4.17
CA PRO A 103 -13.23 -7.98 2.97
C PRO A 103 -13.90 -9.30 2.61
N VAL A 104 -14.29 -9.43 1.34
CA VAL A 104 -14.57 -10.72 0.73
C VAL A 104 -13.24 -11.24 0.19
N GLY A 105 -12.70 -12.34 0.75
CA GLY A 105 -11.51 -12.98 0.22
C GLY A 105 -10.23 -12.89 1.06
N GLY A 106 -10.26 -12.33 2.26
CA GLY A 106 -9.23 -12.60 3.29
C GLY A 106 -7.83 -12.03 3.05
N TYR A 107 -7.68 -10.93 2.33
CA TYR A 107 -6.38 -10.30 2.16
C TYR A 107 -5.87 -9.68 3.47
N THR A 108 -4.58 -9.89 3.78
CA THR A 108 -3.96 -9.48 5.06
C THR A 108 -4.14 -7.99 5.35
N GLN A 109 -4.00 -7.13 4.35
CA GLN A 109 -4.14 -5.68 4.53
C GLN A 109 -5.60 -5.28 4.83
N SER A 110 -6.56 -5.90 4.18
CA SER A 110 -7.98 -5.65 4.45
C SER A 110 -8.41 -6.16 5.83
N LYS A 111 -7.85 -7.29 6.27
CA LYS A 111 -8.10 -7.79 7.62
C LYS A 111 -7.57 -6.83 8.69
N LYS A 112 -6.31 -6.39 8.55
CA LYS A 112 -5.70 -5.39 9.45
C LYS A 112 -6.56 -4.12 9.50
N LEU A 113 -7.00 -3.63 8.35
CA LEU A 113 -7.84 -2.45 8.24
C LEU A 113 -9.17 -2.61 8.98
N ASN A 114 -9.85 -3.74 8.80
CA ASN A 114 -11.12 -4.03 9.46
C ASN A 114 -10.97 -4.14 10.98
N ASP A 115 -9.92 -4.80 11.46
CA ASP A 115 -9.63 -4.94 12.88
C ASP A 115 -9.36 -3.56 13.52
N LEU A 116 -8.59 -2.69 12.87
CA LEU A 116 -8.32 -1.32 13.32
C LEU A 116 -9.61 -0.47 13.32
N TYR A 117 -10.40 -0.56 12.26
CA TYR A 117 -11.66 0.18 12.15
C TYR A 117 -12.62 -0.14 13.30
N ARG A 118 -12.78 -1.43 13.60
CA ARG A 118 -13.64 -1.90 14.70
C ARG A 118 -13.10 -1.48 16.06
N SER A 119 -11.81 -1.67 16.31
CA SER A 119 -11.18 -1.35 17.60
C SER A 119 -11.16 0.14 17.92
N MET A 120 -11.12 0.99 16.88
CA MET A 120 -11.04 2.44 16.99
C MET A 120 -12.37 3.15 16.67
N LEU A 121 -13.45 2.41 16.54
CA LEU A 121 -14.80 2.93 16.32
C LEU A 121 -14.90 3.88 15.11
N GLY A 122 -14.14 3.60 14.06
CA GLY A 122 -14.12 4.38 12.82
C GLY A 122 -13.41 5.75 12.90
N ASP A 123 -12.63 6.01 13.95
CA ASP A 123 -11.78 7.22 14.03
C ASP A 123 -10.61 7.12 13.05
N LEU A 124 -10.76 7.73 11.87
CA LEU A 124 -9.79 7.64 10.78
C LEU A 124 -8.40 8.19 11.13
N ARG A 125 -8.32 9.21 11.99
CA ARG A 125 -7.03 9.73 12.46
C ARG A 125 -6.28 8.67 13.28
N ARG A 126 -6.96 8.06 14.23
CA ARG A 126 -6.36 7.02 15.08
C ARG A 126 -6.01 5.78 14.28
N ILE A 127 -6.85 5.41 13.31
CA ILE A 127 -6.61 4.28 12.40
C ILE A 127 -5.35 4.55 11.58
N ARG A 128 -5.24 5.72 10.92
CA ARG A 128 -4.05 6.12 10.17
C ARG A 128 -2.80 6.06 11.03
N ASP A 129 -2.83 6.72 12.19
CA ASP A 129 -1.67 6.86 13.06
C ASP A 129 -1.21 5.49 13.61
N THR A 130 -2.10 4.52 13.72
CA THR A 130 -1.75 3.15 14.11
C THR A 130 -1.29 2.32 12.92
N PHE A 131 -2.00 2.41 11.78
CA PHE A 131 -1.66 1.70 10.55
C PHE A 131 -0.26 2.06 10.02
N CYS A 132 0.11 3.34 10.16
CA CYS A 132 1.35 3.90 9.63
C CYS A 132 2.55 3.84 10.59
N LYS A 133 2.41 3.26 11.78
CA LYS A 133 3.52 3.10 12.73
C LYS A 133 4.35 1.84 12.52
N ASP A 134 3.77 0.84 11.86
CA ASP A 134 4.41 -0.45 11.57
C ASP A 134 5.21 -0.33 10.24
#